data_5e04fdfa91131598b037066aee132b88
#
_entry.id   5e04fdfa91131598b037066aee132b88
#
_cell.length_a   1.000
_cell.length_b   1.000
_cell.length_c   1.000
_cell.angle_alpha   90.00
_cell.angle_beta   90.00
_cell.angle_gamma   90.00
#
_symmetry.space_group_name_H-M   'P 1'
#
loop_
_entity.id
_entity.type
_entity.pdbx_description
1 polymer ?
#
loop_
_entity_poly.entity_id
_entity_poly.type
_entity_poly.pdbx_seq_one_letter_code
_entity_poly.pdbx_strand_id
1 'polypeptide(L)'
;GVNKEINITRNEKCPTCSGTGAKPGTHPETCSICGGKGTVTKMQTTLLGQMRVQTTCSNCHGTGKVIKDVCDTCLGKGTVRKQAKINLKIPAGIDDGQTVVLRGEGEPGTNGGPNGDIYVTVNLKRHSIFTRKDDNVYCDIPITFTQATLGAELEIPLVDGTKTTYKIPEGTQTGTKFVIKNKGFKSVNGNWNGDYVFTVIVQTPKKLTAEQRELLNQLAKTMNEQPPVKKRGIFG
;
A
#
# COMPACT_ATOMS: atom_id res chain seq x y z
N GLY A 1 1.81 7.91 -9.96
CA GLY A 1 2.26 8.33 -8.63
C GLY A 1 1.46 9.51 -8.10
N VAL A 2 1.48 9.70 -6.82
CA VAL A 2 0.77 10.80 -6.17
C VAL A 2 1.62 11.36 -5.04
N ASN A 3 1.57 12.67 -4.85
CA ASN A 3 2.10 13.32 -3.67
C ASN A 3 0.97 13.47 -2.66
N LYS A 4 1.18 12.98 -1.44
CA LYS A 4 0.17 13.01 -0.38
C LYS A 4 0.76 13.61 0.88
N GLU A 5 0.08 14.58 1.47
CA GLU A 5 0.42 15.11 2.80
C GLU A 5 -0.18 14.19 3.86
N ILE A 6 0.65 13.73 4.79
CA ILE A 6 0.23 12.94 5.95
C ILE A 6 0.55 13.68 7.23
N ASN A 7 -0.35 13.63 8.20
CA ASN A 7 -0.16 14.17 9.53
C ASN A 7 0.26 13.04 10.46
N ILE A 8 1.40 13.18 11.06
CA ILE A 8 1.90 12.23 12.05
C ILE A 8 2.18 12.94 13.36
N THR A 9 2.07 12.22 14.44
CA THR A 9 2.48 12.72 15.76
C THR A 9 3.79 12.03 16.11
N ARG A 10 4.84 12.83 16.29
CA ARG A 10 6.17 12.35 16.68
C ARG A 10 6.77 13.21 17.76
N ASN A 11 7.78 12.70 18.44
CA ASN A 11 8.61 13.50 19.30
C ASN A 11 9.58 14.32 18.44
N GLU A 12 9.70 15.62 18.72
CA GLU A 12 10.67 16.52 18.09
C GLU A 12 11.58 17.10 19.18
N LYS A 13 12.77 17.53 18.79
CA LYS A 13 13.66 18.23 19.72
C LYS A 13 12.95 19.43 20.33
N CYS A 14 13.01 19.55 21.64
CA CYS A 14 12.39 20.67 22.35
C CYS A 14 12.96 21.99 21.83
N PRO A 15 12.13 22.92 21.33
CA PRO A 15 12.62 24.19 20.78
C PRO A 15 13.28 25.08 21.84
N THR A 16 12.85 24.94 23.10
CA THR A 16 13.36 25.79 24.20
C THR A 16 14.76 25.39 24.63
N CYS A 17 15.07 24.10 24.71
CA CYS A 17 16.39 23.63 25.16
C CYS A 17 17.20 22.95 24.05
N SER A 18 16.71 22.93 22.79
CA SER A 18 17.38 22.31 21.63
C SER A 18 17.78 20.84 21.85
N GLY A 19 16.98 20.13 22.65
CA GLY A 19 17.20 18.70 22.93
C GLY A 19 18.04 18.39 24.16
N THR A 20 18.60 19.38 24.88
CA THR A 20 19.44 19.13 26.07
C THR A 20 18.66 18.69 27.30
N GLY A 21 17.38 19.03 27.39
CA GLY A 21 16.56 18.83 28.58
C GLY A 21 16.82 19.83 29.71
N ALA A 22 17.89 20.62 29.64
CA ALA A 22 18.24 21.63 30.63
C ALA A 22 17.57 22.96 30.35
N LYS A 23 17.34 23.76 31.37
CA LYS A 23 16.80 25.11 31.26
C LYS A 23 17.74 26.00 30.41
N PRO A 24 17.22 26.89 29.57
CA PRO A 24 18.04 27.82 28.80
C PRO A 24 19.05 28.55 29.68
N GLY A 25 20.31 28.59 29.26
CA GLY A 25 21.41 29.19 30.04
C GLY A 25 22.09 28.20 31.02
N THR A 26 21.57 26.97 31.17
CA THR A 26 22.19 25.91 31.94
C THR A 26 22.56 24.71 31.04
N HIS A 27 23.46 23.86 31.52
CA HIS A 27 23.92 22.70 30.77
C HIS A 27 23.85 21.42 31.61
N PRO A 28 23.61 20.27 31.00
CA PRO A 28 23.71 18.98 31.67
C PRO A 28 25.16 18.76 32.19
N GLU A 29 25.32 18.44 33.46
CA GLU A 29 26.60 18.14 34.08
C GLU A 29 26.97 16.69 33.93
N THR A 30 28.26 16.37 33.90
CA THR A 30 28.73 14.98 33.88
C THR A 30 28.36 14.29 35.20
N CYS A 31 27.75 13.13 35.12
CA CYS A 31 27.36 12.36 36.30
C CYS A 31 28.58 11.97 37.13
N SER A 32 28.66 12.44 38.39
CA SER A 32 29.80 12.16 39.29
C SER A 32 29.94 10.68 39.67
N ILE A 33 28.82 9.90 39.68
CA ILE A 33 28.84 8.52 40.08
C ILE A 33 29.47 7.63 39.00
N CYS A 34 29.15 7.83 37.75
CA CYS A 34 29.66 7.01 36.66
C CYS A 34 30.74 7.70 35.80
N GLY A 35 31.09 8.94 36.11
CA GLY A 35 32.09 9.71 35.35
C GLY A 35 31.68 9.90 33.87
N GLY A 36 30.39 10.03 33.56
CA GLY A 36 29.89 10.17 32.20
C GLY A 36 29.65 8.86 31.45
N LYS A 37 30.01 7.71 31.99
CA LYS A 37 29.89 6.40 31.32
C LYS A 37 28.47 5.87 31.20
N GLY A 38 27.53 6.37 31.97
CA GLY A 38 26.15 5.84 32.02
C GLY A 38 25.98 4.50 32.74
N THR A 39 27.05 3.78 32.95
CA THR A 39 27.07 2.45 33.65
C THR A 39 28.02 2.44 34.80
N VAL A 40 27.73 1.61 35.81
CA VAL A 40 28.60 1.36 36.96
C VAL A 40 28.86 -0.14 37.07
N THR A 41 30.09 -0.49 37.46
CA THR A 41 30.46 -1.89 37.71
C THR A 41 30.18 -2.25 39.16
N LYS A 42 29.35 -3.26 39.41
CA LYS A 42 29.10 -3.82 40.73
C LYS A 42 29.69 -5.23 40.83
N MET A 43 30.22 -5.57 42.00
CA MET A 43 30.61 -6.94 42.31
C MET A 43 29.37 -7.66 42.81
N GLN A 44 29.01 -8.75 42.15
CA GLN A 44 27.92 -9.62 42.57
C GLN A 44 28.47 -10.96 42.97
N THR A 45 28.19 -11.38 44.22
CA THR A 45 28.57 -12.68 44.73
C THR A 45 27.55 -13.70 44.25
N THR A 46 28.02 -14.74 43.56
CA THR A 46 27.22 -15.88 43.11
C THR A 46 27.75 -17.16 43.78
N LEU A 47 27.04 -18.27 43.66
CA LEU A 47 27.46 -19.58 44.15
C LEU A 47 28.79 -20.05 43.55
N LEU A 48 29.19 -19.50 42.39
CA LEU A 48 30.42 -19.81 41.65
C LEU A 48 31.54 -18.79 41.87
N GLY A 49 31.36 -17.83 42.79
CA GLY A 49 32.33 -16.79 43.07
C GLY A 49 31.84 -15.36 42.80
N GLN A 50 32.77 -14.40 42.85
CA GLN A 50 32.47 -12.99 42.61
C GLN A 50 32.56 -12.66 41.11
N MET A 51 31.47 -12.08 40.56
CA MET A 51 31.43 -11.62 39.19
C MET A 51 31.32 -10.08 39.15
N ARG A 52 31.99 -9.48 38.15
CA ARG A 52 31.82 -8.06 37.83
C ARG A 52 30.64 -7.90 36.86
N VAL A 53 29.60 -7.22 37.29
CA VAL A 53 28.40 -6.95 36.48
C VAL A 53 28.32 -5.47 36.19
N GLN A 54 28.18 -5.10 34.93
CA GLN A 54 27.85 -3.73 34.53
C GLN A 54 26.34 -3.51 34.66
N THR A 55 25.98 -2.49 35.45
CA THR A 55 24.58 -2.08 35.63
C THR A 55 24.41 -0.62 35.21
N THR A 56 23.20 -0.26 34.79
CA THR A 56 22.85 1.14 34.49
C THR A 56 23.06 1.98 35.75
N CYS A 57 23.71 3.15 35.60
CA CYS A 57 23.90 4.09 36.69
C CYS A 57 22.57 4.61 37.20
N SER A 58 22.29 4.39 38.49
CA SER A 58 21.01 4.79 39.11
C SER A 58 20.82 6.30 39.22
N ASN A 59 21.89 7.09 39.16
CA ASN A 59 21.81 8.54 39.28
C ASN A 59 21.49 9.23 37.96
N CYS A 60 22.05 8.76 36.85
CA CYS A 60 21.82 9.35 35.52
C CYS A 60 20.97 8.48 34.61
N HIS A 61 20.52 7.35 35.09
CA HIS A 61 19.68 6.39 34.34
C HIS A 61 20.23 6.05 32.94
N GLY A 62 21.56 5.90 32.83
CA GLY A 62 22.22 5.52 31.59
C GLY A 62 22.67 6.71 30.69
N THR A 63 22.26 7.93 30.98
CA THR A 63 22.57 9.11 30.12
C THR A 63 24.01 9.60 30.29
N GLY A 64 24.69 9.25 31.39
CA GLY A 64 26.01 9.78 31.74
C GLY A 64 26.00 11.23 32.21
N LYS A 65 24.85 11.92 32.16
CA LYS A 65 24.67 13.33 32.48
C LYS A 65 23.54 13.51 33.49
N VAL A 66 23.62 14.57 34.28
CA VAL A 66 22.59 14.94 35.26
C VAL A 66 22.17 16.38 34.99
N ILE A 67 20.87 16.64 34.96
CA ILE A 67 20.29 17.96 34.78
C ILE A 67 19.83 18.44 36.13
N LYS A 68 20.41 19.55 36.62
CA LYS A 68 19.99 20.22 37.85
C LYS A 68 18.74 21.05 37.64
N ASP A 69 18.78 21.90 36.63
CA ASP A 69 17.69 22.80 36.25
C ASP A 69 17.02 22.25 35.00
N VAL A 70 15.85 21.64 35.15
CA VAL A 70 15.12 21.03 34.05
C VAL A 70 14.42 22.12 33.20
N CYS A 71 14.34 21.87 31.90
CA CYS A 71 13.60 22.71 30.98
C CYS A 71 12.09 22.63 31.25
N ASP A 72 11.44 23.72 31.47
CA ASP A 72 10.01 23.80 31.80
C ASP A 72 9.10 23.26 30.66
N THR A 73 9.54 23.36 29.42
CA THR A 73 8.76 22.93 28.25
C THR A 73 8.74 21.40 28.09
N CYS A 74 9.87 20.74 28.25
CA CYS A 74 10.00 19.29 28.05
C CYS A 74 10.19 18.49 29.34
N LEU A 75 10.24 19.15 30.50
CA LEU A 75 10.41 18.55 31.83
C LEU A 75 11.61 17.60 31.88
N GLY A 76 12.74 18.03 31.33
CA GLY A 76 13.98 17.26 31.32
C GLY A 76 14.11 16.25 30.19
N LYS A 77 13.06 15.93 29.43
CA LYS A 77 13.07 14.91 28.35
C LYS A 77 13.88 15.31 27.13
N GLY A 78 14.10 16.58 26.88
CA GLY A 78 14.77 17.09 25.68
C GLY A 78 13.90 17.03 24.42
N THR A 79 12.75 16.36 24.46
CA THR A 79 11.82 16.24 23.33
C THR A 79 10.40 16.63 23.72
N VAL A 80 9.63 17.07 22.75
CA VAL A 80 8.20 17.41 22.89
C VAL A 80 7.41 16.71 21.81
N ARG A 81 6.22 16.26 22.13
CA ARG A 81 5.30 15.61 21.19
C ARG A 81 4.63 16.66 20.31
N LYS A 82 4.78 16.55 18.99
CA LYS A 82 4.26 17.51 18.04
C LYS A 82 3.63 16.81 16.83
N GLN A 83 2.60 17.43 16.28
CA GLN A 83 2.07 17.02 14.98
C GLN A 83 2.95 17.62 13.88
N ALA A 84 3.48 16.77 13.03
CA ALA A 84 4.26 17.16 11.86
C ALA A 84 3.49 16.77 10.58
N LYS A 85 3.52 17.67 9.60
CA LYS A 85 3.03 17.43 8.25
C LYS A 85 4.18 16.96 7.37
N ILE A 86 4.03 15.83 6.77
CA ILE A 86 5.07 15.21 5.92
C ILE A 86 4.51 15.00 4.52
N ASN A 87 5.27 15.43 3.53
CA ASN A 87 4.95 15.21 2.13
C ASN A 87 5.50 13.84 1.70
N LEU A 88 4.59 12.91 1.43
CA LEU A 88 4.88 11.57 0.95
C LEU A 88 4.72 11.51 -0.56
N LYS A 89 5.81 11.21 -1.27
CA LYS A 89 5.79 10.92 -2.70
C LYS A 89 5.60 9.42 -2.89
N ILE A 90 4.43 9.02 -3.34
CA ILE A 90 4.10 7.63 -3.65
C ILE A 90 4.43 7.41 -5.14
N PRO A 91 5.34 6.48 -5.49
CA PRO A 91 5.68 6.21 -6.88
C PRO A 91 4.51 5.58 -7.63
N ALA A 92 4.46 5.82 -8.96
CA ALA A 92 3.51 5.12 -9.81
C ALA A 92 3.82 3.62 -9.82
N GLY A 93 2.77 2.80 -9.84
CA GLY A 93 2.93 1.35 -9.88
C GLY A 93 3.16 0.69 -8.52
N ILE A 94 3.23 1.44 -7.42
CA ILE A 94 3.33 0.84 -6.08
C ILE A 94 2.26 -0.21 -5.87
N ASP A 95 2.61 -1.32 -5.22
CA ASP A 95 1.68 -2.42 -4.97
C ASP A 95 1.15 -2.40 -3.54
N ASP A 96 0.09 -3.19 -3.32
CA ASP A 96 -0.50 -3.35 -2.00
C ASP A 96 0.51 -3.93 -1.00
N GLY A 97 0.52 -3.39 0.22
CA GLY A 97 1.46 -3.80 1.25
C GLY A 97 2.90 -3.30 1.08
N GLN A 98 3.25 -2.61 -0.01
CA GLN A 98 4.58 -2.05 -0.18
C GLN A 98 4.81 -0.87 0.76
N THR A 99 6.06 -0.74 1.22
CA THR A 99 6.46 0.28 2.19
C THR A 99 7.37 1.32 1.54
N VAL A 100 7.01 2.58 1.73
CA VAL A 100 7.84 3.74 1.39
C VAL A 100 8.58 4.19 2.64
N VAL A 101 9.90 4.35 2.54
CA VAL A 101 10.75 4.78 3.66
C VAL A 101 11.05 6.27 3.53
N LEU A 102 10.73 7.03 4.57
CA LEU A 102 11.06 8.45 4.70
C LEU A 102 12.24 8.57 5.67
N ARG A 103 13.43 8.72 5.11
CA ARG A 103 14.67 8.74 5.88
C ARG A 103 14.82 10.03 6.68
N GLY A 104 15.21 9.89 7.96
CA GLY A 104 15.46 11.02 8.86
C GLY A 104 14.20 11.77 9.31
N GLU A 105 13.01 11.32 8.93
CA GLU A 105 11.73 11.95 9.31
C GLU A 105 11.12 11.32 10.57
N GLY A 106 11.80 10.37 11.18
CA GLY A 106 11.38 9.72 12.42
C GLY A 106 11.66 10.55 13.66
N GLU A 107 11.62 9.92 14.81
CA GLU A 107 11.91 10.54 16.10
C GLU A 107 13.41 10.85 16.24
N PRO A 108 13.79 11.87 17.02
CA PRO A 108 15.19 12.19 17.30
C PRO A 108 15.89 10.98 17.95
N GLY A 109 17.12 10.72 17.49
CA GLY A 109 17.96 9.72 18.10
C GLY A 109 18.37 10.11 19.52
N THR A 110 18.66 9.11 20.35
CA THR A 110 19.17 9.29 21.70
C THR A 110 20.61 9.85 21.68
N ASN A 111 20.99 10.61 22.72
CA ASN A 111 22.35 11.17 22.90
C ASN A 111 22.86 12.00 21.70
N GLY A 112 21.96 12.69 20.99
CA GLY A 112 22.33 13.51 19.84
C GLY A 112 22.53 12.76 18.54
N GLY A 113 22.12 11.48 18.49
CA GLY A 113 22.13 10.69 17.26
C GLY A 113 21.21 11.26 16.17
N PRO A 114 21.33 10.77 14.94
CA PRO A 114 20.46 11.15 13.83
C PRO A 114 19.00 10.74 14.11
N ASN A 115 18.07 11.41 13.44
CA ASN A 115 16.67 11.00 13.50
C ASN A 115 16.50 9.60 12.88
N GLY A 116 15.52 8.86 13.37
CA GLY A 116 15.09 7.59 12.78
C GLY A 116 14.35 7.80 11.45
N ASP A 117 13.90 6.72 10.86
CA ASP A 117 13.13 6.70 9.63
C ASP A 117 11.65 6.42 9.91
N ILE A 118 10.79 6.85 8.98
CA ILE A 118 9.37 6.50 8.99
C ILE A 118 9.10 5.50 7.87
N TYR A 119 8.42 4.45 8.21
CA TYR A 119 7.96 3.42 7.28
C TYR A 119 6.47 3.60 7.04
N VAL A 120 6.10 3.91 5.80
CA VAL A 120 4.70 4.11 5.40
C VAL A 120 4.26 2.95 4.52
N THR A 121 3.41 2.09 5.04
CA THR A 121 2.83 0.99 4.26
C THR A 121 1.63 1.49 3.47
N VAL A 122 1.62 1.20 2.17
CA VAL A 122 0.55 1.58 1.25
C VAL A 122 -0.47 0.45 1.16
N ASN A 123 -1.73 0.76 1.45
CA ASN A 123 -2.84 -0.16 1.26
C ASN A 123 -3.68 0.31 0.06
N LEU A 124 -3.80 -0.53 -0.96
CA LEU A 124 -4.58 -0.22 -2.15
C LEU A 124 -6.05 -0.61 -1.92
N LYS A 125 -6.96 0.30 -2.27
CA LYS A 125 -8.39 -0.02 -2.30
C LYS A 125 -8.70 -0.85 -3.54
N ARG A 126 -9.52 -1.89 -3.38
CA ARG A 126 -10.02 -2.69 -4.50
C ARG A 126 -10.86 -1.82 -5.43
N HIS A 127 -10.64 -1.97 -6.73
CA HIS A 127 -11.46 -1.33 -7.74
C HIS A 127 -12.65 -2.23 -8.11
N SER A 128 -13.78 -1.63 -8.50
CA SER A 128 -15.01 -2.38 -8.83
C SER A 128 -14.92 -3.17 -10.14
N ILE A 129 -14.11 -2.70 -11.09
CA ILE A 129 -14.00 -3.26 -12.44
C ILE A 129 -12.64 -3.92 -12.65
N PHE A 130 -11.57 -3.29 -12.18
CA PHE A 130 -10.21 -3.72 -12.46
C PHE A 130 -9.64 -4.56 -11.33
N THR A 131 -9.02 -5.67 -11.71
CA THR A 131 -8.21 -6.49 -10.81
C THR A 131 -6.75 -6.35 -11.22
N ARG A 132 -5.90 -6.03 -10.26
CA ARG A 132 -4.45 -5.96 -10.45
C ARG A 132 -3.81 -7.31 -10.15
N LYS A 133 -2.88 -7.74 -10.99
CA LYS A 133 -1.98 -8.84 -10.71
C LYS A 133 -0.60 -8.46 -11.23
N ASP A 134 0.34 -8.24 -10.33
CA ASP A 134 1.65 -7.64 -10.61
C ASP A 134 1.49 -6.27 -11.32
N ASP A 135 2.11 -6.08 -12.47
CA ASP A 135 1.95 -4.87 -13.28
C ASP A 135 0.78 -4.96 -14.29
N ASN A 136 0.11 -6.12 -14.38
CA ASN A 136 -0.99 -6.33 -15.32
C ASN A 136 -2.35 -5.95 -14.72
N VAL A 137 -3.25 -5.53 -15.62
CA VAL A 137 -4.65 -5.23 -15.31
C VAL A 137 -5.55 -6.27 -15.91
N TYR A 138 -6.51 -6.74 -15.15
CA TYR A 138 -7.53 -7.69 -15.58
C TYR A 138 -8.91 -7.08 -15.39
N CYS A 139 -9.79 -7.28 -16.38
CA CYS A 139 -11.20 -6.92 -16.24
C CYS A 139 -12.08 -7.82 -17.11
N ASP A 140 -13.36 -7.88 -16.78
CA ASP A 140 -14.38 -8.56 -17.56
C ASP A 140 -15.19 -7.53 -18.34
N ILE A 141 -15.30 -7.73 -19.65
CA ILE A 141 -16.04 -6.85 -20.55
C ILE A 141 -17.31 -7.58 -21.02
N PRO A 142 -18.49 -7.15 -20.61
CA PRO A 142 -19.72 -7.72 -21.10
C PRO A 142 -19.97 -7.26 -22.53
N ILE A 143 -20.27 -8.20 -23.41
CA ILE A 143 -20.70 -7.93 -24.78
C ILE A 143 -22.02 -8.64 -25.09
N THR A 144 -22.74 -8.15 -26.08
CA THR A 144 -23.97 -8.81 -26.52
C THR A 144 -23.68 -10.06 -27.37
N PHE A 145 -24.64 -10.95 -27.45
CA PHE A 145 -24.59 -12.11 -28.32
C PHE A 145 -24.31 -11.71 -29.79
N THR A 146 -24.96 -10.66 -30.28
CA THR A 146 -24.77 -10.18 -31.65
C THR A 146 -23.36 -9.63 -31.89
N GLN A 147 -22.80 -8.88 -30.93
CA GLN A 147 -21.42 -8.41 -31.00
C GLN A 147 -20.42 -9.58 -31.02
N ALA A 148 -20.67 -10.61 -30.22
CA ALA A 148 -19.81 -11.78 -30.18
C ALA A 148 -19.85 -12.56 -31.50
N THR A 149 -21.02 -12.66 -32.13
CA THR A 149 -21.23 -13.43 -33.36
C THR A 149 -20.69 -12.71 -34.59
N LEU A 150 -20.96 -11.40 -34.73
CA LEU A 150 -20.63 -10.62 -35.92
C LEU A 150 -19.27 -9.91 -35.80
N GLY A 151 -18.64 -9.97 -34.67
CA GLY A 151 -17.53 -9.09 -34.32
C GLY A 151 -17.99 -7.67 -34.01
N ALA A 152 -17.20 -6.90 -33.32
CA ALA A 152 -17.52 -5.51 -32.98
C ALA A 152 -16.27 -4.71 -32.63
N GLU A 153 -16.39 -3.40 -32.72
CA GLU A 153 -15.43 -2.48 -32.10
C GLU A 153 -15.94 -2.09 -30.72
N LEU A 154 -15.13 -2.36 -29.72
CA LEU A 154 -15.46 -2.09 -28.31
C LEU A 154 -14.65 -0.92 -27.77
N GLU A 155 -15.31 -0.04 -27.05
CA GLU A 155 -14.62 0.96 -26.21
C GLU A 155 -14.22 0.32 -24.89
N ILE A 156 -12.93 0.11 -24.69
CA ILE A 156 -12.36 -0.50 -23.50
C ILE A 156 -11.91 0.60 -22.53
N PRO A 157 -12.44 0.67 -21.30
CA PRO A 157 -11.98 1.63 -20.31
C PRO A 157 -10.60 1.25 -19.82
N LEU A 158 -9.68 2.19 -19.72
CA LEU A 158 -8.34 1.99 -19.17
C LEU A 158 -8.25 2.51 -17.73
N VAL A 159 -7.21 2.07 -17.02
CA VAL A 159 -7.01 2.42 -15.59
C VAL A 159 -6.74 3.90 -15.37
N ASP A 160 -6.20 4.59 -16.36
CA ASP A 160 -5.96 6.04 -16.34
C ASP A 160 -7.22 6.89 -16.58
N GLY A 161 -8.38 6.25 -16.74
CA GLY A 161 -9.66 6.90 -17.03
C GLY A 161 -9.88 7.22 -18.52
N THR A 162 -8.92 6.92 -19.39
CA THR A 162 -9.09 7.02 -20.85
C THR A 162 -9.78 5.78 -21.41
N LYS A 163 -10.17 5.83 -22.68
CA LYS A 163 -10.73 4.69 -23.40
C LYS A 163 -9.86 4.36 -24.59
N THR A 164 -9.84 3.11 -24.99
CA THR A 164 -9.22 2.65 -26.22
C THR A 164 -10.19 1.79 -27.01
N THR A 165 -10.13 1.85 -28.33
CA THR A 165 -10.94 1.02 -29.19
C THR A 165 -10.23 -0.31 -29.45
N TYR A 166 -10.96 -1.41 -29.33
CA TYR A 166 -10.46 -2.75 -29.63
C TYR A 166 -11.46 -3.51 -30.50
N LYS A 167 -10.97 -4.07 -31.61
CA LYS A 167 -11.80 -4.85 -32.53
C LYS A 167 -11.76 -6.31 -32.12
N ILE A 168 -12.89 -6.86 -31.72
CA ILE A 168 -13.06 -8.28 -31.47
C ILE A 168 -13.45 -9.00 -32.78
N PRO A 169 -12.90 -10.20 -33.05
CA PRO A 169 -13.26 -10.97 -34.22
C PRO A 169 -14.68 -11.56 -34.10
N GLU A 170 -15.26 -11.88 -35.25
CA GLU A 170 -16.50 -12.66 -35.31
C GLU A 170 -16.34 -14.05 -34.69
N GLY A 171 -17.41 -14.60 -34.13
CA GLY A 171 -17.40 -15.90 -33.47
C GLY A 171 -16.70 -15.93 -32.12
N THR A 172 -16.43 -14.76 -31.49
CA THR A 172 -15.79 -14.67 -30.19
C THR A 172 -16.65 -15.37 -29.13
N GLN A 173 -16.04 -16.31 -28.39
CA GLN A 173 -16.71 -17.07 -27.34
C GLN A 173 -16.58 -16.38 -25.97
N THR A 174 -17.55 -16.64 -25.09
CA THR A 174 -17.43 -16.17 -23.68
C THR A 174 -16.20 -16.78 -23.02
N GLY A 175 -15.49 -16.00 -22.22
CA GLY A 175 -14.23 -16.42 -21.58
C GLY A 175 -12.99 -16.19 -22.44
N THR A 176 -13.14 -15.75 -23.70
CA THR A 176 -11.99 -15.40 -24.56
C THR A 176 -11.25 -14.20 -23.95
N LYS A 177 -9.93 -14.32 -23.85
CA LYS A 177 -9.05 -13.28 -23.32
C LYS A 177 -8.33 -12.56 -24.45
N PHE A 178 -8.35 -11.24 -24.37
CA PHE A 178 -7.60 -10.36 -25.26
C PHE A 178 -6.59 -9.55 -24.47
N VAL A 179 -5.48 -9.21 -25.10
CA VAL A 179 -4.37 -8.49 -24.47
C VAL A 179 -4.08 -7.21 -25.23
N ILE A 180 -4.08 -6.10 -24.50
CA ILE A 180 -3.63 -4.80 -25.02
C ILE A 180 -2.27 -4.51 -24.37
N LYS A 181 -1.22 -4.55 -25.18
CA LYS A 181 0.15 -4.39 -24.72
C LYS A 181 0.41 -3.01 -24.13
N ASN A 182 1.23 -2.96 -23.05
CA ASN A 182 1.68 -1.73 -22.42
C ASN A 182 0.57 -0.81 -21.87
N LYS A 183 -0.65 -1.33 -21.62
CA LYS A 183 -1.78 -0.58 -21.06
C LYS A 183 -2.13 -0.98 -19.62
N GLY A 184 -1.26 -1.75 -18.97
CA GLY A 184 -1.33 -2.07 -17.56
C GLY A 184 -0.72 -0.98 -16.66
N PHE A 185 -0.39 -1.35 -15.43
CA PHE A 185 0.27 -0.43 -14.49
C PHE A 185 1.72 -0.20 -14.88
N LYS A 186 2.22 0.99 -14.57
CA LYS A 186 3.65 1.28 -14.68
C LYS A 186 4.40 0.44 -13.63
N SER A 187 5.51 -0.16 -14.01
CA SER A 187 6.38 -0.86 -13.06
C SER A 187 7.08 0.13 -12.11
N VAL A 188 7.14 -0.21 -10.82
CA VAL A 188 7.88 0.57 -9.81
C VAL A 188 9.39 0.53 -10.07
N ASN A 189 9.88 -0.62 -10.56
CA ASN A 189 11.30 -0.91 -10.70
C ASN A 189 11.84 -0.68 -12.12
N GLY A 190 11.00 -0.20 -13.05
CA GLY A 190 11.40 -0.04 -14.45
C GLY A 190 10.59 0.99 -15.23
N ASN A 191 11.00 1.18 -16.49
CA ASN A 191 10.32 2.12 -17.40
C ASN A 191 9.31 1.45 -18.33
N TRP A 192 8.80 0.26 -17.97
CA TRP A 192 7.78 -0.44 -18.74
C TRP A 192 6.44 -0.39 -18.05
N ASN A 193 5.39 -0.59 -18.81
CA ASN A 193 4.04 -0.84 -18.30
C ASN A 193 3.71 -2.32 -18.49
N GLY A 194 2.93 -2.88 -17.58
CA GLY A 194 2.32 -4.19 -17.77
C GLY A 194 1.29 -4.20 -18.89
N ASP A 195 0.66 -5.31 -19.10
CA ASP A 195 -0.37 -5.51 -20.11
C ASP A 195 -1.77 -5.34 -19.49
N TYR A 196 -2.72 -4.98 -20.34
CA TYR A 196 -4.13 -4.96 -19.98
C TYR A 196 -4.80 -6.18 -20.63
N VAL A 197 -5.33 -7.05 -19.79
CA VAL A 197 -5.99 -8.30 -20.21
C VAL A 197 -7.48 -8.18 -19.91
N PHE A 198 -8.32 -8.27 -20.92
CA PHE A 198 -9.75 -8.32 -20.70
C PHE A 198 -10.35 -9.65 -21.15
N THR A 199 -11.31 -10.11 -20.36
CA THR A 199 -12.07 -11.32 -20.65
C THR A 199 -13.44 -10.93 -21.16
N VAL A 200 -13.83 -11.44 -22.30
CA VAL A 200 -15.15 -11.19 -22.87
C VAL A 200 -16.19 -12.09 -22.20
N ILE A 201 -17.27 -11.48 -21.72
CA ILE A 201 -18.42 -12.20 -21.16
C ILE A 201 -19.64 -11.96 -22.04
N VAL A 202 -20.00 -12.98 -22.81
CA VAL A 202 -21.17 -12.90 -23.71
C VAL A 202 -22.46 -12.92 -22.90
N GLN A 203 -23.27 -11.90 -23.06
CA GLN A 203 -24.58 -11.79 -22.43
C GLN A 203 -25.69 -12.09 -23.41
N THR A 204 -26.53 -13.05 -23.09
CA THR A 204 -27.76 -13.33 -23.82
C THR A 204 -28.88 -12.39 -23.32
N PRO A 205 -29.74 -11.85 -24.21
CA PRO A 205 -30.84 -11.00 -23.80
C PRO A 205 -31.87 -11.76 -22.95
N LYS A 206 -32.22 -11.18 -21.80
CA LYS A 206 -33.21 -11.79 -20.87
C LYS A 206 -34.66 -11.56 -21.30
N LYS A 207 -34.92 -10.49 -22.01
CA LYS A 207 -36.24 -10.10 -22.51
C LYS A 207 -36.15 -9.82 -23.98
N LEU A 208 -37.06 -10.39 -24.77
CA LEU A 208 -37.13 -10.23 -26.22
C LEU A 208 -38.48 -9.65 -26.60
N THR A 209 -38.48 -8.73 -27.56
CA THR A 209 -39.70 -8.34 -28.24
C THR A 209 -40.24 -9.48 -29.15
N ALA A 210 -41.48 -9.38 -29.59
CA ALA A 210 -42.04 -10.39 -30.50
C ALA A 210 -41.22 -10.50 -31.80
N GLU A 211 -40.82 -9.38 -32.38
CA GLU A 211 -39.98 -9.29 -33.57
C GLU A 211 -38.59 -9.93 -33.37
N GLN A 212 -37.90 -9.58 -32.27
CA GLN A 212 -36.59 -10.18 -31.95
C GLN A 212 -36.69 -11.70 -31.77
N ARG A 213 -37.78 -12.19 -31.20
CA ARG A 213 -38.03 -13.61 -31.04
C ARG A 213 -38.21 -14.30 -32.39
N GLU A 214 -38.94 -13.67 -33.30
CA GLU A 214 -39.16 -14.21 -34.64
C GLU A 214 -37.83 -14.28 -35.43
N LEU A 215 -37.02 -13.23 -35.40
CA LEU A 215 -35.70 -13.20 -36.04
C LEU A 215 -34.76 -14.31 -35.47
N LEU A 216 -34.76 -14.51 -34.17
CA LEU A 216 -33.97 -15.59 -33.58
C LEU A 216 -34.50 -16.97 -33.95
N ASN A 217 -35.82 -17.15 -34.07
CA ASN A 217 -36.41 -18.41 -34.55
C ASN A 217 -36.03 -18.69 -36.00
N GLN A 218 -36.00 -17.66 -36.85
CA GLN A 218 -35.54 -17.78 -38.23
C GLN A 218 -34.08 -18.15 -38.30
N LEU A 219 -33.23 -17.50 -37.49
CA LEU A 219 -31.81 -17.83 -37.38
C LEU A 219 -31.61 -19.31 -36.98
N ALA A 220 -32.31 -19.77 -35.93
CA ALA A 220 -32.22 -21.18 -35.46
C ALA A 220 -32.60 -22.18 -36.55
N LYS A 221 -33.61 -21.85 -37.41
CA LYS A 221 -33.98 -22.70 -38.54
C LYS A 221 -32.86 -22.79 -39.58
N THR A 222 -32.22 -21.65 -39.88
CA THR A 222 -31.09 -21.63 -40.88
C THR A 222 -29.86 -22.35 -40.37
N MET A 223 -29.65 -22.38 -39.07
CA MET A 223 -28.55 -23.08 -38.40
C MET A 223 -28.83 -24.61 -38.21
N ASN A 224 -30.01 -25.07 -38.61
CA ASN A 224 -30.46 -26.47 -38.38
C ASN A 224 -30.38 -26.89 -36.90
N GLU A 225 -30.62 -25.98 -35.98
CA GLU A 225 -30.64 -26.30 -34.55
C GLU A 225 -31.80 -27.26 -34.24
N GLN A 226 -31.49 -28.41 -33.64
CA GLN A 226 -32.50 -29.32 -33.16
C GLN A 226 -33.18 -28.74 -31.92
N PRO A 227 -34.52 -28.82 -31.78
CA PRO A 227 -35.19 -28.39 -30.58
C PRO A 227 -34.64 -29.16 -29.36
N PRO A 228 -34.53 -28.51 -28.19
CA PRO A 228 -34.00 -29.15 -27.00
C PRO A 228 -34.82 -30.44 -26.71
N VAL A 229 -34.12 -31.56 -26.56
CA VAL A 229 -34.74 -32.84 -26.23
C VAL A 229 -35.51 -32.64 -24.92
N LYS A 230 -36.84 -32.73 -24.98
CA LYS A 230 -37.66 -32.79 -23.75
C LYS A 230 -37.18 -34.00 -22.95
N LYS A 231 -36.54 -33.78 -21.80
CA LYS A 231 -36.28 -34.86 -20.85
C LYS A 231 -37.63 -35.50 -20.50
N ARG A 232 -37.90 -36.65 -21.04
CA ARG A 232 -39.01 -37.49 -20.55
C ARG A 232 -38.71 -37.73 -19.08
N GLY A 233 -39.64 -37.35 -18.22
CA GLY A 233 -39.53 -37.62 -16.80
C GLY A 233 -39.28 -39.10 -16.57
N ILE A 234 -38.29 -39.41 -15.76
CA ILE A 234 -37.88 -40.79 -15.38
C ILE A 234 -38.84 -41.36 -14.32
N PHE A 235 -40.00 -40.76 -14.15
CA PHE A 235 -41.06 -41.30 -13.29
C PHE A 235 -42.37 -41.34 -14.12
N GLY A 236 -42.59 -42.44 -14.78
CA GLY A 236 -43.87 -42.93 -15.20
C GLY A 236 -44.16 -44.18 -14.42
#